data_cad5a7ab42db321e0d02ccf7677cdda4
#
_entry.id   cad5a7ab42db321e0d02ccf7677cdda4
#
_cell.length_a   1.000
_cell.length_b   1.000
_cell.length_c   1.000
_cell.angle_alpha   90.00
_cell.angle_beta   90.00
_cell.angle_gamma   90.00
#
_symmetry.space_group_name_H-M   'P 1'
#
loop_
_entity.id
_entity.type
_entity.pdbx_description
1 polymer ?
#
loop_
_entity_poly.entity_id
_entity_poly.type
_entity_poly.pdbx_seq_one_letter_code
_entity_poly.pdbx_strand_id
1 'polypeptide(L)'
;MGDTPGVSEETVEPVLAEKNRLPRRLFLVIAVVIMLVSVVVIRIFLPYAREGSRELLEEGIKLEEVATGLGSPSCLHWHDSYWLLVCDRDGRILALEMNDNGNFAEPVELLTGLDRPHGVLTWVDTYNGSQRLFVSETGKLTAWDLENSTDPGSWSLGTGDVLVSGIPSGNHQTNSVMPGINGSLLWHSGSTCNICDEDDVRNAALLEVNPWTGEHSVVASGVRNSYDGAWMEGVGYLFTDNGRDWDGDDYPSEELNLLVLDAAYGWPDDSPEDPTPTGTLGPVATFTPHSSINGIDVRPNSSTLPGGNRTVYVTVFGSWNALIPTGEQLIRIDLVEDSNSPQGWRSEVTVVIEDLPTVLPLRFHPDGDLYFCQYGQGNLLRLSST
;
A
#
# COMPACT_ATOMS: atom_id res chain seq x y z
N MET A 1 -82.78 -47.05 39.44
CA MET A 1 -82.32 -46.12 40.45
C MET A 1 -80.83 -46.19 40.43
N GLY A 2 -80.19 -45.12 40.02
CA GLY A 2 -78.72 -45.04 39.93
C GLY A 2 -78.34 -43.88 39.01
N ASP A 3 -78.34 -42.70 39.60
CA ASP A 3 -77.90 -41.46 38.90
C ASP A 3 -76.40 -41.53 38.49
N THR A 4 -76.11 -41.21 37.25
CA THR A 4 -74.76 -40.92 36.75
C THR A 4 -74.58 -39.38 36.78
N PRO A 5 -73.51 -38.87 37.40
CA PRO A 5 -73.22 -37.46 37.37
C PRO A 5 -72.57 -37.09 36.01
N GLY A 6 -73.08 -35.97 35.46
CA GLY A 6 -72.65 -35.39 34.24
C GLY A 6 -71.20 -34.80 34.34
N VAL A 7 -70.44 -35.08 33.33
CA VAL A 7 -69.09 -34.46 33.11
C VAL A 7 -69.31 -33.14 32.41
N SER A 8 -68.95 -32.05 33.07
CA SER A 8 -68.89 -30.69 32.45
C SER A 8 -67.65 -30.61 31.55
N GLU A 9 -67.83 -30.43 30.26
CA GLU A 9 -66.79 -30.04 29.32
C GLU A 9 -66.35 -28.59 29.61
N GLU A 10 -65.16 -28.45 30.16
CA GLU A 10 -64.46 -27.16 30.20
C GLU A 10 -63.95 -26.85 28.81
N THR A 11 -64.54 -25.89 28.14
CA THR A 11 -64.00 -25.33 26.89
C THR A 11 -62.76 -24.48 27.18
N VAL A 12 -61.54 -25.03 26.86
CA VAL A 12 -60.31 -24.29 26.90
C VAL A 12 -60.28 -23.34 25.70
N GLU A 13 -60.49 -22.05 25.95
CA GLU A 13 -60.22 -21.01 24.94
C GLU A 13 -58.75 -20.96 24.62
N PRO A 14 -58.34 -20.91 23.31
CA PRO A 14 -56.95 -20.77 22.93
C PRO A 14 -56.44 -19.39 23.33
N VAL A 15 -55.45 -19.32 24.21
CA VAL A 15 -54.68 -18.10 24.50
C VAL A 15 -53.98 -17.68 23.22
N LEU A 16 -54.54 -16.71 22.54
CA LEU A 16 -53.87 -16.04 21.40
C LEU A 16 -52.63 -15.37 21.95
N ALA A 17 -51.46 -15.90 21.57
CA ALA A 17 -50.15 -15.31 21.85
C ALA A 17 -50.18 -13.85 21.31
N GLU A 18 -50.10 -12.89 22.19
CA GLU A 18 -49.96 -11.47 21.88
C GLU A 18 -48.67 -11.32 21.04
N LYS A 19 -48.85 -11.05 19.75
CA LYS A 19 -47.70 -10.68 18.88
C LYS A 19 -47.12 -9.37 19.42
N ASN A 20 -46.04 -9.44 20.16
CA ASN A 20 -45.23 -8.29 20.56
C ASN A 20 -44.78 -7.52 19.31
N ARG A 21 -45.61 -6.58 18.86
CA ARG A 21 -45.24 -5.64 17.80
C ARG A 21 -44.35 -4.58 18.41
N LEU A 22 -43.11 -4.53 17.96
CA LEU A 22 -42.20 -3.42 18.27
C LEU A 22 -42.94 -2.08 18.03
N PRO A 23 -42.86 -1.13 18.99
CA PRO A 23 -43.46 0.19 18.80
C PRO A 23 -42.92 0.85 17.52
N ARG A 24 -43.81 1.44 16.72
CA ARG A 24 -43.43 2.07 15.42
C ARG A 24 -42.19 2.97 15.50
N ARG A 25 -42.03 3.70 16.61
CA ARG A 25 -40.84 4.55 16.82
C ARG A 25 -39.57 3.74 16.94
N LEU A 26 -39.58 2.63 17.65
CA LEU A 26 -38.41 1.74 17.80
C LEU A 26 -38.06 1.07 16.46
N PHE A 27 -39.09 0.66 15.68
CA PHE A 27 -38.90 0.12 14.33
C PHE A 27 -38.21 1.15 13.40
N LEU A 28 -38.68 2.42 13.43
CA LEU A 28 -38.05 3.50 12.62
C LEU A 28 -36.60 3.77 13.05
N VAL A 29 -36.30 3.79 14.34
CA VAL A 29 -34.94 3.97 14.84
C VAL A 29 -34.04 2.83 14.37
N ILE A 30 -34.50 1.58 14.50
CA ILE A 30 -33.76 0.40 14.03
C ILE A 30 -33.54 0.47 12.53
N ALA A 31 -34.55 0.84 11.73
CA ALA A 31 -34.41 0.96 10.28
C ALA A 31 -33.37 2.04 9.87
N VAL A 32 -33.36 3.19 10.56
CA VAL A 32 -32.38 4.26 10.32
C VAL A 32 -30.97 3.78 10.70
N VAL A 33 -30.79 3.11 11.84
CA VAL A 33 -29.50 2.57 12.26
C VAL A 33 -29.00 1.54 11.25
N ILE A 34 -29.85 0.60 10.80
CA ILE A 34 -29.47 -0.39 9.78
C ILE A 34 -29.07 0.32 8.48
N MET A 35 -29.83 1.32 8.05
CA MET A 35 -29.50 2.07 6.84
C MET A 35 -28.13 2.77 6.96
N LEU A 36 -27.86 3.44 8.09
CA LEU A 36 -26.57 4.11 8.32
C LEU A 36 -25.41 3.10 8.35
N VAL A 37 -25.58 1.98 9.07
CA VAL A 37 -24.58 0.91 9.08
C VAL A 37 -24.36 0.34 7.68
N SER A 38 -25.44 0.12 6.91
CA SER A 38 -25.33 -0.37 5.53
C SER A 38 -24.56 0.61 4.63
N VAL A 39 -24.79 1.92 4.76
CA VAL A 39 -24.05 2.95 4.01
C VAL A 39 -22.57 2.91 4.35
N VAL A 40 -22.22 2.80 5.64
CA VAL A 40 -20.81 2.71 6.08
C VAL A 40 -20.16 1.43 5.54
N VAL A 41 -20.84 0.28 5.66
CA VAL A 41 -20.32 -1.00 5.15
C VAL A 41 -20.12 -0.94 3.62
N ILE A 42 -21.10 -0.42 2.89
CA ILE A 42 -20.98 -0.27 1.43
C ILE A 42 -19.78 0.62 1.08
N ARG A 43 -19.59 1.75 1.77
CA ARG A 43 -18.46 2.65 1.52
C ARG A 43 -17.09 2.00 1.75
N ILE A 44 -16.97 1.18 2.79
CA ILE A 44 -15.72 0.50 3.10
C ILE A 44 -15.40 -0.61 2.08
N PHE A 45 -16.42 -1.38 1.67
CA PHE A 45 -16.19 -2.59 0.86
C PHE A 45 -16.40 -2.39 -0.65
N LEU A 46 -17.15 -1.38 -1.08
CA LEU A 46 -17.41 -1.15 -2.50
C LEU A 46 -16.13 -0.93 -3.32
N PRO A 47 -15.12 -0.16 -2.87
CA PRO A 47 -13.87 0.01 -3.62
C PRO A 47 -13.14 -1.31 -3.90
N TYR A 48 -13.21 -2.26 -2.96
CA TYR A 48 -12.61 -3.59 -3.12
C TYR A 48 -13.40 -4.51 -4.06
N ALA A 49 -14.65 -4.20 -4.34
CA ALA A 49 -15.53 -5.04 -5.17
C ALA A 49 -15.71 -4.52 -6.60
N ARG A 50 -15.26 -3.29 -6.90
CA ARG A 50 -15.42 -2.68 -8.22
C ARG A 50 -14.08 -2.51 -8.94
N GLU A 51 -14.08 -2.66 -10.25
CA GLU A 51 -12.89 -2.46 -11.08
C GLU A 51 -12.61 -0.99 -11.40
N GLY A 52 -13.63 -0.13 -11.33
CA GLY A 52 -13.60 1.24 -11.83
C GLY A 52 -13.69 1.30 -13.36
N SER A 53 -13.91 2.50 -13.89
CA SER A 53 -13.93 2.73 -15.36
C SER A 53 -12.52 2.82 -15.94
N ARG A 54 -11.51 3.05 -15.10
CA ARG A 54 -10.09 3.17 -15.50
C ARG A 54 -9.91 4.21 -16.62
N GLU A 55 -10.48 5.40 -16.44
CA GLU A 55 -10.50 6.46 -17.44
C GLU A 55 -9.09 7.03 -17.65
N LEU A 56 -8.57 6.90 -18.88
CA LEU A 56 -7.28 7.46 -19.27
C LEU A 56 -7.45 8.95 -19.61
N LEU A 57 -6.71 9.82 -18.92
CA LEU A 57 -6.79 11.27 -19.12
C LEU A 57 -5.65 11.83 -19.97
N GLU A 58 -4.61 11.04 -20.26
CA GLU A 58 -3.53 11.42 -21.14
C GLU A 58 -3.66 10.70 -22.50
N GLU A 59 -3.29 11.39 -23.59
CA GLU A 59 -3.29 10.81 -24.94
C GLU A 59 -2.04 9.97 -25.19
N GLY A 60 -2.12 9.03 -26.13
CA GLY A 60 -0.98 8.23 -26.56
C GLY A 60 -0.58 7.11 -25.60
N ILE A 61 -1.44 6.78 -24.64
CA ILE A 61 -1.26 5.67 -23.72
C ILE A 61 -2.38 4.64 -23.84
N LYS A 62 -2.09 3.41 -23.44
CA LYS A 62 -3.07 2.30 -23.34
C LYS A 62 -2.90 1.55 -22.03
N LEU A 63 -3.99 1.01 -21.52
CA LEU A 63 -4.05 0.19 -20.31
C LEU A 63 -4.53 -1.20 -20.66
N GLU A 64 -3.82 -2.22 -20.20
CA GLU A 64 -4.13 -3.63 -20.42
C GLU A 64 -4.07 -4.40 -19.11
N GLU A 65 -5.03 -5.30 -18.87
CA GLU A 65 -4.93 -6.28 -17.79
C GLU A 65 -4.12 -7.47 -18.29
N VAL A 66 -3.01 -7.77 -17.63
CA VAL A 66 -2.00 -8.74 -18.11
C VAL A 66 -1.87 -9.97 -17.22
N ALA A 67 -2.35 -9.92 -15.98
CA ALA A 67 -2.46 -11.08 -15.09
C ALA A 67 -3.58 -10.88 -14.06
N THR A 68 -4.10 -11.99 -13.53
CA THR A 68 -5.14 -12.04 -12.49
C THR A 68 -4.82 -13.13 -11.47
N GLY A 69 -5.60 -13.19 -10.37
CA GLY A 69 -5.44 -14.25 -9.38
C GLY A 69 -4.27 -14.05 -8.41
N LEU A 70 -3.79 -12.80 -8.27
CA LEU A 70 -2.65 -12.46 -7.42
C LEU A 70 -3.00 -12.32 -5.92
N GLY A 71 -4.23 -12.61 -5.54
CA GLY A 71 -4.69 -12.44 -4.17
C GLY A 71 -4.86 -10.96 -3.80
N SER A 72 -4.16 -10.53 -2.76
CA SER A 72 -4.12 -9.15 -2.27
C SER A 72 -2.73 -8.53 -2.54
N PRO A 73 -2.41 -8.12 -3.79
CA PRO A 73 -1.07 -7.71 -4.17
C PRO A 73 -0.66 -6.41 -3.46
N SER A 74 0.38 -6.49 -2.64
CA SER A 74 0.85 -5.39 -1.79
C SER A 74 2.26 -4.90 -2.10
N CYS A 75 3.04 -5.57 -2.93
CA CYS A 75 4.30 -5.08 -3.44
C CYS A 75 4.63 -5.69 -4.81
N LEU A 76 5.46 -5.00 -5.58
CA LEU A 76 6.01 -5.47 -6.84
C LEU A 76 7.52 -5.26 -6.86
N HIS A 77 8.26 -6.21 -7.45
CA HIS A 77 9.68 -6.06 -7.72
C HIS A 77 10.07 -6.83 -8.98
N TRP A 78 10.68 -6.17 -9.95
CA TRP A 78 11.30 -6.83 -11.09
C TRP A 78 12.63 -7.44 -10.67
N HIS A 79 12.72 -8.77 -10.70
CA HIS A 79 13.98 -9.47 -10.50
C HIS A 79 14.94 -9.24 -11.69
N ASP A 80 14.38 -9.34 -12.88
CA ASP A 80 15.02 -9.01 -14.16
C ASP A 80 13.94 -8.58 -15.18
N SER A 81 14.26 -8.63 -16.48
CA SER A 81 13.30 -8.28 -17.55
C SER A 81 12.23 -9.34 -17.82
N TYR A 82 12.26 -10.49 -17.16
CA TYR A 82 11.32 -11.59 -17.41
C TYR A 82 10.54 -11.99 -16.15
N TRP A 83 11.06 -11.69 -14.97
CA TRP A 83 10.48 -12.15 -13.72
C TRP A 83 10.02 -11.00 -12.83
N LEU A 84 8.71 -10.96 -12.55
CA LEU A 84 8.09 -10.06 -11.60
C LEU A 84 7.77 -10.81 -10.31
N LEU A 85 8.27 -10.32 -9.18
CA LEU A 85 7.91 -10.79 -7.85
C LEU A 85 6.76 -9.96 -7.30
N VAL A 86 5.79 -10.63 -6.68
CA VAL A 86 4.58 -10.00 -6.11
C VAL A 86 4.41 -10.48 -4.68
N CYS A 87 4.24 -9.53 -3.74
CA CYS A 87 3.74 -9.85 -2.42
C CYS A 87 2.23 -10.02 -2.49
N ASP A 88 1.72 -11.20 -2.13
CA ASP A 88 0.32 -11.36 -1.77
C ASP A 88 0.20 -11.24 -0.24
N ARG A 89 -0.51 -10.22 0.20
CA ARG A 89 -0.66 -9.89 1.63
C ARG A 89 -1.26 -11.02 2.47
N ASP A 90 -1.93 -11.98 1.82
CA ASP A 90 -2.47 -13.17 2.48
C ASP A 90 -1.37 -14.18 2.88
N GLY A 91 -0.10 -13.82 2.68
CA GLY A 91 1.06 -14.53 3.22
C GLY A 91 1.91 -15.26 2.19
N ARG A 92 1.96 -14.77 0.94
CA ARG A 92 2.73 -15.41 -0.13
C ARG A 92 3.66 -14.43 -0.84
N ILE A 93 4.75 -14.96 -1.40
CA ILE A 93 5.50 -14.31 -2.48
C ILE A 93 5.28 -15.14 -3.73
N LEU A 94 4.82 -14.48 -4.77
CA LEU A 94 4.57 -15.05 -6.09
C LEU A 94 5.65 -14.59 -7.07
N ALA A 95 6.04 -15.46 -8.00
CA ALA A 95 6.85 -15.11 -9.16
C ALA A 95 6.03 -15.30 -10.44
N LEU A 96 6.03 -14.29 -11.29
CA LEU A 96 5.35 -14.28 -12.58
C LEU A 96 6.40 -14.22 -13.68
N GLU A 97 6.41 -15.22 -14.55
CA GLU A 97 7.26 -15.21 -15.74
C GLU A 97 6.57 -14.49 -16.91
N MET A 98 7.23 -13.47 -17.44
CA MET A 98 6.77 -12.74 -18.61
C MET A 98 7.44 -13.33 -19.86
N ASN A 99 6.63 -13.68 -20.85
CA ASN A 99 7.12 -14.15 -22.15
C ASN A 99 7.46 -12.98 -23.11
N ASP A 100 8.10 -13.28 -24.23
CA ASP A 100 8.51 -12.29 -25.24
C ASP A 100 7.36 -11.45 -25.83
N ASN A 101 6.10 -11.84 -25.63
CA ASN A 101 4.94 -11.08 -26.07
C ASN A 101 4.37 -10.17 -24.96
N GLY A 102 5.01 -10.11 -23.78
CA GLY A 102 4.58 -9.32 -22.64
C GLY A 102 3.38 -9.90 -21.86
N ASN A 103 3.06 -11.17 -22.08
CA ASN A 103 2.05 -11.90 -21.30
C ASN A 103 2.73 -12.69 -20.18
N PHE A 104 2.01 -12.88 -19.07
CA PHE A 104 2.51 -13.64 -17.93
C PHE A 104 2.00 -15.09 -17.96
N ALA A 105 2.87 -16.00 -17.52
CA ALA A 105 2.51 -17.36 -17.18
C ALA A 105 1.73 -17.40 -15.85
N GLU A 106 1.16 -18.58 -15.50
CA GLU A 106 0.55 -18.79 -14.20
C GLU A 106 1.56 -18.50 -13.06
N PRO A 107 1.17 -17.79 -12.00
CA PRO A 107 2.06 -17.46 -10.90
C PRO A 107 2.63 -18.69 -10.21
N VAL A 108 3.93 -18.66 -9.89
CA VAL A 108 4.61 -19.68 -9.07
C VAL A 108 4.71 -19.17 -7.63
N GLU A 109 4.28 -19.97 -6.65
CA GLU A 109 4.44 -19.65 -5.24
C GLU A 109 5.88 -19.92 -4.79
N LEU A 110 6.63 -18.86 -4.45
CA LEU A 110 8.01 -18.97 -3.94
C LEU A 110 8.06 -19.19 -2.43
N LEU A 111 7.25 -18.46 -1.68
CA LEU A 111 7.16 -18.50 -0.23
C LEU A 111 5.70 -18.47 0.20
N THR A 112 5.41 -19.15 1.29
CA THR A 112 4.07 -19.21 1.91
C THR A 112 4.16 -19.12 3.43
N GLY A 113 3.05 -18.78 4.09
CA GLY A 113 2.98 -18.70 5.55
C GLY A 113 3.67 -17.48 6.15
N LEU A 114 3.84 -16.43 5.36
CA LEU A 114 4.37 -15.14 5.78
C LEU A 114 3.30 -14.32 6.51
N ASP A 115 3.72 -13.39 7.39
CA ASP A 115 2.79 -12.48 8.05
C ASP A 115 2.65 -11.17 7.28
N ARG A 116 1.64 -11.11 6.40
CA ARG A 116 1.28 -9.90 5.64
C ARG A 116 2.49 -9.24 4.95
N PRO A 117 3.15 -9.91 4.00
CA PRO A 117 4.32 -9.34 3.33
C PRO A 117 3.95 -8.06 2.55
N HIS A 118 4.80 -7.05 2.65
CA HIS A 118 4.62 -5.72 2.05
C HIS A 118 5.85 -5.20 1.32
N GLY A 119 6.93 -5.93 1.29
CA GLY A 119 8.13 -5.58 0.56
C GLY A 119 8.88 -6.82 0.11
N VAL A 120 9.31 -6.84 -1.14
CA VAL A 120 10.18 -7.88 -1.69
C VAL A 120 11.26 -7.20 -2.53
N LEU A 121 12.50 -7.69 -2.40
CA LEU A 121 13.65 -7.16 -3.12
C LEU A 121 14.63 -8.28 -3.41
N THR A 122 15.05 -8.44 -4.66
CA THR A 122 16.27 -9.17 -4.99
C THR A 122 17.43 -8.18 -5.09
N TRP A 123 18.52 -8.49 -4.41
CA TRP A 123 19.65 -7.60 -4.29
C TRP A 123 20.95 -8.35 -4.62
N VAL A 124 21.85 -7.66 -5.29
CA VAL A 124 23.16 -8.19 -5.70
C VAL A 124 24.26 -7.42 -4.99
N ASP A 125 25.11 -8.12 -4.27
CA ASP A 125 26.33 -7.55 -3.69
C ASP A 125 27.28 -7.19 -4.84
N THR A 126 27.55 -5.90 -4.99
CA THR A 126 28.42 -5.39 -6.05
C THR A 126 29.90 -5.77 -5.88
N TYR A 127 30.30 -6.23 -4.68
CA TYR A 127 31.71 -6.60 -4.41
C TYR A 127 31.99 -8.06 -4.77
N ASN A 128 31.07 -8.97 -4.49
CA ASN A 128 31.30 -10.41 -4.67
C ASN A 128 30.29 -11.11 -5.58
N GLY A 129 29.25 -10.40 -6.02
CA GLY A 129 28.20 -10.92 -6.90
C GLY A 129 27.20 -11.84 -6.20
N SER A 130 27.25 -12.00 -4.87
CA SER A 130 26.25 -12.78 -4.14
C SER A 130 24.87 -12.13 -4.26
N GLN A 131 23.85 -12.96 -4.40
CA GLN A 131 22.47 -12.50 -4.53
C GLN A 131 21.66 -12.92 -3.31
N ARG A 132 20.77 -12.03 -2.86
CA ARG A 132 19.83 -12.29 -1.77
C ARG A 132 18.43 -11.83 -2.12
N LEU A 133 17.44 -12.57 -1.67
CA LEU A 133 16.04 -12.16 -1.62
C LEU A 133 15.73 -11.64 -0.23
N PHE A 134 15.13 -10.45 -0.14
CA PHE A 134 14.64 -9.86 1.10
C PHE A 134 13.12 -9.78 1.06
N VAL A 135 12.48 -10.12 2.18
CA VAL A 135 11.03 -9.98 2.35
C VAL A 135 10.74 -9.23 3.65
N SER A 136 10.02 -8.12 3.51
CA SER A 136 9.45 -7.37 4.64
C SER A 136 8.09 -7.95 4.99
N GLU A 137 7.98 -8.42 6.23
CA GLU A 137 6.76 -8.91 6.86
C GLU A 137 6.38 -7.99 8.03
N THR A 138 5.24 -8.19 8.66
CA THR A 138 4.87 -7.43 9.85
C THR A 138 5.97 -7.47 10.91
N GLY A 139 6.64 -6.35 11.15
CA GLY A 139 7.67 -6.17 12.16
C GLY A 139 8.94 -7.03 11.97
N LYS A 140 9.15 -7.59 10.77
CA LYS A 140 10.24 -8.53 10.50
C LYS A 140 10.79 -8.37 9.09
N LEU A 141 12.12 -8.43 8.95
CA LEU A 141 12.84 -8.50 7.68
C LEU A 141 13.62 -9.81 7.63
N THR A 142 13.33 -10.64 6.63
CA THR A 142 13.96 -11.94 6.42
C THR A 142 14.71 -11.96 5.09
N ALA A 143 15.84 -12.65 5.04
CA ALA A 143 16.66 -12.81 3.84
C ALA A 143 16.89 -14.28 3.49
N TRP A 144 17.04 -14.57 2.20
CA TRP A 144 17.42 -15.87 1.63
C TRP A 144 18.57 -15.66 0.66
N ASP A 145 19.61 -16.48 0.77
CA ASP A 145 20.66 -16.50 -0.23
C ASP A 145 20.14 -17.15 -1.52
N LEU A 146 20.39 -16.53 -2.66
CA LEU A 146 20.00 -17.03 -3.97
C LEU A 146 21.22 -17.73 -4.62
N GLU A 147 21.08 -19.03 -4.88
CA GLU A 147 22.10 -19.78 -5.62
C GLU A 147 21.99 -19.38 -7.10
N ASN A 148 22.86 -18.53 -7.60
CA ASN A 148 23.17 -18.21 -9.00
C ASN A 148 22.10 -18.54 -10.08
N SER A 149 20.83 -18.52 -9.73
CA SER A 149 19.72 -18.81 -10.60
C SER A 149 19.05 -17.51 -11.05
N THR A 150 18.95 -17.31 -12.34
CA THR A 150 18.18 -16.23 -12.96
C THR A 150 16.70 -16.60 -13.14
N ASP A 151 16.30 -17.78 -12.69
CA ASP A 151 14.96 -18.31 -12.83
C ASP A 151 14.29 -18.47 -11.44
N PRO A 152 13.54 -17.46 -10.97
CA PRO A 152 12.78 -17.53 -9.73
C PRO A 152 11.87 -18.74 -9.62
N GLY A 153 11.29 -19.21 -10.72
CA GLY A 153 10.43 -20.39 -10.73
C GLY A 153 11.13 -21.69 -10.33
N SER A 154 12.47 -21.71 -10.39
CA SER A 154 13.30 -22.85 -9.99
C SER A 154 13.92 -22.72 -8.59
N TRP A 155 13.74 -21.59 -7.89
CA TRP A 155 14.34 -21.38 -6.58
C TRP A 155 13.83 -22.36 -5.53
N SER A 156 14.75 -22.98 -4.80
CA SER A 156 14.45 -23.80 -3.64
C SER A 156 14.82 -23.03 -2.38
N LEU A 157 13.90 -22.17 -1.95
CA LEU A 157 14.08 -21.31 -0.78
C LEU A 157 13.86 -22.13 0.50
N GLY A 158 14.92 -22.38 1.25
CA GLY A 158 14.86 -23.04 2.56
C GLY A 158 14.36 -22.10 3.66
N THR A 159 14.82 -22.31 4.88
CA THR A 159 14.56 -21.39 5.99
C THR A 159 15.39 -20.13 5.79
N GLY A 160 14.74 -18.96 5.75
CA GLY A 160 15.43 -17.68 5.64
C GLY A 160 16.11 -17.25 6.93
N ASP A 161 17.09 -16.37 6.81
CA ASP A 161 17.76 -15.69 7.91
C ASP A 161 16.95 -14.49 8.35
N VAL A 162 16.46 -14.46 9.58
CA VAL A 162 15.78 -13.30 10.13
C VAL A 162 16.82 -12.24 10.48
N LEU A 163 16.90 -11.18 9.70
CA LEU A 163 17.85 -10.07 9.88
C LEU A 163 17.40 -9.12 11.00
N VAL A 164 16.14 -8.71 10.95
CA VAL A 164 15.53 -7.82 11.94
C VAL A 164 14.18 -8.37 12.34
N SER A 165 13.84 -8.28 13.63
CA SER A 165 12.55 -8.70 14.13
C SER A 165 12.13 -7.92 15.38
N GLY A 166 10.87 -8.09 15.77
CA GLY A 166 10.32 -7.50 16.98
C GLY A 166 10.11 -6.00 16.89
N ILE A 167 9.94 -5.44 15.68
CA ILE A 167 9.40 -4.09 15.54
C ILE A 167 7.91 -4.17 15.86
N PRO A 168 7.40 -3.38 16.81
CA PRO A 168 5.98 -3.37 17.13
C PRO A 168 5.12 -3.05 15.90
N SER A 169 3.95 -3.63 15.83
CA SER A 169 2.97 -3.36 14.78
C SER A 169 1.65 -2.97 15.40
N GLY A 170 0.95 -2.03 14.78
CA GLY A 170 -0.34 -1.52 15.22
C GLY A 170 -1.23 -1.17 14.03
N ASN A 171 -1.56 0.10 13.86
CA ASN A 171 -2.35 0.58 12.72
C ASN A 171 -1.60 0.37 11.40
N HIS A 172 -0.29 0.56 11.41
CA HIS A 172 0.58 0.37 10.25
C HIS A 172 1.62 -0.72 10.58
N GLN A 173 2.16 -1.34 9.54
CA GLN A 173 3.21 -2.34 9.68
C GLN A 173 4.47 -1.87 8.94
N THR A 174 5.49 -2.70 8.93
CA THR A 174 6.65 -2.50 8.06
C THR A 174 6.24 -2.72 6.60
N ASN A 175 6.76 -1.88 5.72
CA ASN A 175 6.36 -1.80 4.31
C ASN A 175 7.53 -2.11 3.37
N SER A 176 7.75 -1.28 2.36
CA SER A 176 8.76 -1.51 1.33
C SER A 176 10.17 -1.67 1.88
N VAL A 177 10.94 -2.54 1.26
CA VAL A 177 12.39 -2.64 1.39
C VAL A 177 13.03 -2.35 0.04
N MET A 178 13.97 -1.39 0.04
CA MET A 178 14.61 -0.87 -1.17
C MET A 178 16.13 -0.90 -1.04
N PRO A 179 16.88 -0.85 -2.14
CA PRO A 179 18.32 -0.62 -2.07
C PRO A 179 18.61 0.68 -1.32
N GLY A 180 19.53 0.63 -0.35
CA GLY A 180 19.95 1.77 0.43
C GLY A 180 21.24 2.42 -0.08
N ILE A 181 21.85 3.27 0.74
CA ILE A 181 23.09 3.96 0.43
C ILE A 181 24.27 3.00 0.62
N ASN A 182 25.25 3.04 -0.27
CA ASN A 182 26.48 2.24 -0.16
C ASN A 182 26.28 0.73 0.01
N GLY A 183 25.22 0.16 -0.58
CA GLY A 183 24.94 -1.28 -0.52
C GLY A 183 24.20 -1.72 0.74
N SER A 184 23.68 -0.81 1.55
CA SER A 184 22.69 -1.09 2.59
C SER A 184 21.29 -1.32 2.00
N LEU A 185 20.31 -1.53 2.86
CA LEU A 185 18.88 -1.51 2.53
C LEU A 185 18.24 -0.30 3.20
N LEU A 186 17.23 0.29 2.57
CA LEU A 186 16.26 1.18 3.20
C LEU A 186 14.99 0.38 3.48
N TRP A 187 14.51 0.42 4.71
CA TRP A 187 13.32 -0.32 5.13
C TRP A 187 12.34 0.61 5.82
N HIS A 188 11.10 0.64 5.33
CA HIS A 188 10.04 1.50 5.82
C HIS A 188 9.34 0.86 7.00
N SER A 189 9.16 1.58 8.08
CA SER A 189 8.49 1.13 9.30
C SER A 189 7.41 2.10 9.71
N GLY A 190 6.15 1.65 9.62
CA GLY A 190 4.99 2.46 9.95
C GLY A 190 4.78 2.65 11.45
N SER A 191 3.93 3.60 11.81
CA SER A 191 3.53 3.89 13.18
C SER A 191 2.61 2.82 13.76
N THR A 192 2.63 2.65 15.09
CA THR A 192 1.75 1.71 15.79
C THR A 192 0.33 2.25 15.97
N CYS A 193 0.14 3.55 15.85
CA CYS A 193 -1.14 4.23 16.09
C CYS A 193 -1.42 5.31 15.04
N ASN A 194 -2.60 5.92 15.14
CA ASN A 194 -2.96 7.08 14.32
C ASN A 194 -2.18 8.34 14.73
N ILE A 195 -2.15 8.64 16.03
CA ILE A 195 -1.44 9.77 16.64
C ILE A 195 -0.97 9.32 18.02
N CYS A 196 0.32 9.12 18.23
CA CYS A 196 0.94 8.85 19.52
C CYS A 196 2.46 9.02 19.45
N ASP A 197 3.07 9.16 20.61
CA ASP A 197 4.51 8.93 20.74
C ASP A 197 4.79 7.43 20.64
N GLU A 198 5.75 7.04 19.82
CA GLU A 198 6.14 5.65 19.68
C GLU A 198 7.03 5.19 20.83
N ASP A 199 6.76 4.00 21.37
CA ASP A 199 7.61 3.39 22.41
C ASP A 199 8.92 2.82 21.83
N ASP A 200 8.91 2.45 20.56
CA ASP A 200 10.08 1.93 19.83
C ASP A 200 10.48 2.91 18.72
N VAL A 201 11.68 3.46 18.81
CA VAL A 201 12.19 4.44 17.85
C VAL A 201 12.28 3.93 16.41
N ARG A 202 12.17 2.62 16.21
CA ARG A 202 12.12 2.01 14.88
C ARG A 202 10.76 2.12 14.21
N ASN A 203 9.71 2.48 14.94
CA ASN A 203 8.40 2.79 14.36
C ASN A 203 8.34 4.24 13.85
N ALA A 204 7.45 4.51 12.94
CA ALA A 204 7.28 5.80 12.28
C ALA A 204 8.61 6.34 11.71
N ALA A 205 9.36 5.47 11.00
CA ALA A 205 10.74 5.72 10.62
C ALA A 205 11.13 5.04 9.30
N LEU A 206 12.20 5.55 8.68
CA LEU A 206 12.98 4.80 7.71
C LEU A 206 14.24 4.26 8.39
N LEU A 207 14.52 2.99 8.15
CA LEU A 207 15.66 2.28 8.72
C LEU A 207 16.69 1.99 7.61
N GLU A 208 17.96 2.27 7.90
CA GLU A 208 19.06 1.71 7.13
C GLU A 208 19.44 0.37 7.75
N VAL A 209 19.52 -0.69 6.94
CA VAL A 209 19.79 -2.06 7.40
C VAL A 209 20.97 -2.63 6.64
N ASN A 210 21.92 -3.23 7.38
CA ASN A 210 23.00 -4.01 6.77
C ASN A 210 22.43 -5.32 6.19
N PRO A 211 22.59 -5.60 4.88
CA PRO A 211 21.96 -6.74 4.21
C PRO A 211 22.51 -8.11 4.64
N TRP A 212 23.63 -8.14 5.38
CA TRP A 212 24.28 -9.36 5.82
C TRP A 212 24.10 -9.63 7.32
N THR A 213 24.20 -8.59 8.16
CA THR A 213 24.21 -8.74 9.61
C THR A 213 22.90 -8.38 10.25
N GLY A 214 22.02 -7.61 9.58
CA GLY A 214 20.80 -7.06 10.15
C GLY A 214 21.03 -5.90 11.13
N GLU A 215 22.29 -5.45 11.31
CA GLU A 215 22.55 -4.21 12.04
C GLU A 215 21.81 -3.05 11.37
N HIS A 216 21.12 -2.25 12.16
CA HIS A 216 20.27 -1.20 11.62
C HIS A 216 20.25 0.06 12.49
N SER A 217 19.93 1.18 11.84
CA SER A 217 19.74 2.48 12.48
C SER A 217 18.59 3.23 11.84
N VAL A 218 17.97 4.13 12.61
CA VAL A 218 16.98 5.08 12.09
C VAL A 218 17.71 6.15 11.29
N VAL A 219 17.29 6.39 10.05
CA VAL A 219 17.84 7.43 9.16
C VAL A 219 16.83 8.53 8.83
N ALA A 220 15.56 8.32 9.16
CA ALA A 220 14.51 9.33 9.14
C ALA A 220 13.45 8.98 10.18
N SER A 221 12.90 9.97 10.87
CA SER A 221 11.87 9.79 11.90
C SER A 221 10.67 10.69 11.67
N GLY A 222 9.57 10.44 12.38
CA GLY A 222 8.34 11.22 12.23
C GLY A 222 7.66 10.98 10.86
N VAL A 223 7.77 9.76 10.35
CA VAL A 223 7.18 9.27 9.10
C VAL A 223 6.07 8.30 9.47
N ARG A 224 4.79 8.72 9.35
CA ARG A 224 3.66 7.97 9.92
C ARG A 224 3.40 6.62 9.26
N ASN A 225 3.20 6.64 7.95
CA ASN A 225 2.88 5.44 7.17
C ASN A 225 3.44 5.57 5.76
N SER A 226 4.76 5.54 5.69
CA SER A 226 5.44 5.48 4.41
C SER A 226 5.27 4.10 3.79
N TYR A 227 4.63 4.07 2.63
CA TYR A 227 4.35 2.82 1.96
C TYR A 227 5.53 2.35 1.10
N ASP A 228 6.09 3.25 0.29
CA ASP A 228 7.07 2.91 -0.73
C ASP A 228 7.99 4.09 -1.03
N GLY A 229 9.08 3.82 -1.76
CA GLY A 229 10.01 4.86 -2.19
C GLY A 229 10.82 4.45 -3.41
N ALA A 230 11.47 5.44 -4.02
CA ALA A 230 12.27 5.25 -5.23
C ALA A 230 13.46 6.21 -5.29
N TRP A 231 14.58 5.73 -5.82
CA TRP A 231 15.75 6.54 -6.09
C TRP A 231 15.62 7.29 -7.43
N MET A 232 15.75 8.61 -7.39
CA MET A 232 15.81 9.45 -8.59
C MET A 232 17.21 10.03 -8.76
N GLU A 233 17.83 9.77 -9.92
CA GLU A 233 19.16 10.30 -10.23
C GLU A 233 19.17 11.83 -10.20
N GLY A 234 20.16 12.41 -9.49
CA GLY A 234 20.31 13.86 -9.34
C GLY A 234 19.33 14.52 -8.38
N VAL A 235 18.41 13.76 -7.75
CA VAL A 235 17.47 14.25 -6.74
C VAL A 235 17.71 13.57 -5.39
N GLY A 236 17.60 12.24 -5.33
CA GLY A 236 17.74 11.46 -4.11
C GLY A 236 16.65 10.41 -3.96
N TYR A 237 16.42 9.95 -2.74
CA TYR A 237 15.37 8.98 -2.43
C TYR A 237 14.07 9.68 -2.09
N LEU A 238 13.06 9.46 -2.91
CA LEU A 238 11.70 9.95 -2.71
C LEU A 238 10.86 8.86 -2.04
N PHE A 239 9.98 9.25 -1.10
CA PHE A 239 9.09 8.31 -0.44
C PHE A 239 7.73 8.93 -0.15
N THR A 240 6.68 8.10 -0.21
CA THR A 240 5.31 8.50 0.11
C THR A 240 5.06 8.39 1.60
N ASP A 241 4.25 9.26 2.19
CA ASP A 241 3.76 9.16 3.56
C ASP A 241 2.29 9.56 3.67
N ASN A 242 1.52 8.77 4.41
CA ASN A 242 0.09 9.00 4.59
C ASN A 242 -0.19 9.69 5.91
N GLY A 243 -0.92 10.79 5.84
CA GLY A 243 -1.31 11.64 6.95
C GLY A 243 -2.24 10.94 7.96
N ARG A 244 -2.49 11.59 9.10
CA ARG A 244 -3.33 11.05 10.18
C ARG A 244 -4.81 11.08 9.81
N ASP A 245 -5.58 10.18 10.41
CA ASP A 245 -7.02 10.01 10.17
C ASP A 245 -7.87 10.83 11.16
N TRP A 246 -9.11 11.13 10.79
CA TRP A 246 -10.19 11.65 11.64
C TRP A 246 -10.10 13.15 12.01
N ASP A 247 -9.28 13.94 11.35
CA ASP A 247 -9.15 15.38 11.58
C ASP A 247 -9.99 16.22 10.59
N GLY A 248 -10.93 15.60 9.88
CA GLY A 248 -11.80 16.21 8.87
C GLY A 248 -11.41 15.82 7.45
N ASP A 249 -12.22 16.19 6.45
CA ASP A 249 -11.99 15.78 5.06
C ASP A 249 -10.90 16.60 4.36
N ASP A 250 -10.57 17.78 4.89
CA ASP A 250 -9.67 18.75 4.27
C ASP A 250 -8.28 18.80 4.96
N TYR A 251 -7.99 17.90 5.91
CA TYR A 251 -6.76 17.91 6.70
C TYR A 251 -6.48 16.55 7.36
N PRO A 252 -5.19 16.13 7.51
CA PRO A 252 -4.01 16.68 6.83
C PRO A 252 -3.82 16.10 5.42
N SER A 253 -3.01 16.76 4.62
CA SER A 253 -2.57 16.26 3.31
C SER A 253 -1.71 15.02 3.42
N GLU A 254 -1.69 14.22 2.36
CA GLU A 254 -0.68 13.18 2.14
C GLU A 254 0.60 13.79 1.58
N GLU A 255 1.73 13.10 1.71
CA GLU A 255 3.05 13.67 1.45
C GLU A 255 3.91 12.84 0.48
N LEU A 256 4.61 13.53 -0.41
CA LEU A 256 5.82 13.04 -1.06
C LEU A 256 7.03 13.72 -0.42
N ASN A 257 7.90 12.93 0.16
CA ASN A 257 9.08 13.39 0.87
C ASN A 257 10.37 13.06 0.14
N LEU A 258 11.40 13.86 0.34
CA LEU A 258 12.77 13.59 -0.08
C LEU A 258 13.61 13.24 1.15
N LEU A 259 14.27 12.08 1.13
CA LEU A 259 15.10 11.62 2.24
C LEU A 259 16.30 12.55 2.45
N VAL A 260 16.35 13.09 3.64
CA VAL A 260 17.55 13.73 4.23
C VAL A 260 17.92 12.92 5.46
N LEU A 261 19.16 12.43 5.50
CA LEU A 261 19.60 11.58 6.61
C LEU A 261 19.52 12.31 7.95
N ASP A 262 19.09 11.59 8.96
CA ASP A 262 18.89 12.07 10.35
C ASP A 262 17.80 13.16 10.49
N ALA A 263 16.96 13.36 9.47
CA ALA A 263 15.88 14.34 9.54
C ALA A 263 14.63 13.78 10.22
N ALA A 264 13.83 14.70 10.79
CA ALA A 264 12.49 14.46 11.29
C ALA A 264 11.45 15.06 10.33
N TYR A 265 10.36 14.33 10.07
CA TYR A 265 9.31 14.70 9.13
C TYR A 265 7.99 15.14 9.81
N GLY A 266 8.00 15.25 11.14
CA GLY A 266 7.00 15.99 11.92
C GLY A 266 5.96 15.14 12.63
N TRP A 267 5.53 13.98 12.11
CA TRP A 267 4.57 13.15 12.85
C TRP A 267 5.12 12.72 14.22
N PRO A 268 4.33 12.71 15.31
CA PRO A 268 2.87 12.92 15.38
C PRO A 268 2.41 14.37 15.55
N ASP A 269 3.31 15.31 15.82
CA ASP A 269 3.00 16.66 16.29
C ASP A 269 2.71 17.65 15.16
N ASP A 270 3.14 17.36 13.95
CA ASP A 270 3.14 18.27 12.81
C ASP A 270 2.49 17.67 11.57
N SER A 271 2.00 18.51 10.69
CA SER A 271 1.40 18.18 9.40
C SER A 271 1.80 19.22 8.36
N PRO A 272 1.72 18.94 7.06
CA PRO A 272 2.21 19.85 6.00
C PRO A 272 1.62 21.24 6.03
N GLU A 273 0.39 21.38 6.51
CA GLU A 273 -0.34 22.65 6.59
C GLU A 273 0.03 23.50 7.81
N ASP A 274 0.64 22.86 8.80
CA ASP A 274 1.05 23.54 10.02
C ASP A 274 2.33 24.35 9.78
N PRO A 275 2.58 25.42 10.56
CA PRO A 275 3.86 26.08 10.50
C PRO A 275 4.97 25.09 10.83
N THR A 276 5.85 24.81 9.88
CA THR A 276 6.94 23.83 10.06
C THR A 276 7.70 24.11 11.35
N PRO A 277 7.68 23.20 12.33
CA PRO A 277 8.43 23.37 13.57
C PRO A 277 9.92 23.48 13.29
N THR A 278 10.64 24.14 14.19
CA THR A 278 12.10 24.22 14.08
C THR A 278 12.71 22.84 14.18
N GLY A 279 13.33 22.36 13.11
CA GLY A 279 14.04 21.08 13.09
C GLY A 279 13.32 19.95 12.35
N THR A 280 12.13 20.20 11.80
CA THR A 280 11.44 19.25 10.91
C THR A 280 11.61 19.65 9.43
N LEU A 281 11.41 18.70 8.52
CA LEU A 281 11.38 18.93 7.08
C LEU A 281 9.96 18.82 6.56
N GLY A 282 9.55 19.79 5.75
CA GLY A 282 8.30 19.72 5.00
C GLY A 282 8.45 18.90 3.71
N PRO A 283 7.34 18.43 3.12
CA PRO A 283 7.33 17.59 1.93
C PRO A 283 7.75 18.35 0.66
N VAL A 284 8.12 17.58 -0.37
CA VAL A 284 8.33 18.09 -1.74
C VAL A 284 7.01 18.35 -2.45
N ALA A 285 5.99 17.55 -2.13
CA ALA A 285 4.63 17.68 -2.64
C ALA A 285 3.61 17.26 -1.60
N THR A 286 2.44 17.89 -1.63
CA THR A 286 1.26 17.50 -0.84
C THR A 286 0.12 17.09 -1.75
N PHE A 287 -0.74 16.19 -1.25
CA PHE A 287 -1.87 15.64 -1.99
C PHE A 287 -3.15 15.77 -1.18
N THR A 288 -4.27 15.59 -1.86
CA THR A 288 -5.58 15.63 -1.23
C THR A 288 -5.61 14.77 0.03
N PRO A 289 -6.05 15.32 1.17
CA PRO A 289 -6.19 14.58 2.42
C PRO A 289 -6.94 13.26 2.25
N HIS A 290 -6.49 12.23 2.94
CA HIS A 290 -7.10 10.90 2.95
C HIS A 290 -7.16 10.19 1.60
N SER A 291 -6.42 10.67 0.58
CA SER A 291 -6.40 10.01 -0.74
C SER A 291 -5.56 8.74 -0.76
N SER A 292 -4.70 8.55 0.25
CA SER A 292 -3.82 7.40 0.43
C SER A 292 -2.86 7.19 -0.75
N ILE A 293 -1.77 7.95 -0.75
CA ILE A 293 -0.68 7.78 -1.72
C ILE A 293 0.24 6.63 -1.29
N ASN A 294 0.60 5.74 -2.22
CA ASN A 294 1.26 4.50 -1.84
C ASN A 294 2.47 4.15 -2.73
N GLY A 295 2.27 3.28 -3.72
CA GLY A 295 3.36 2.86 -4.59
C GLY A 295 3.94 4.03 -5.38
N ILE A 296 5.25 4.05 -5.50
CA ILE A 296 5.99 5.08 -6.25
C ILE A 296 7.13 4.43 -7.03
N ASP A 297 7.34 4.88 -8.26
CA ASP A 297 8.55 4.54 -8.99
C ASP A 297 8.97 5.67 -9.95
N VAL A 298 10.26 5.74 -10.24
CA VAL A 298 10.84 6.74 -11.13
C VAL A 298 10.70 6.28 -12.58
N ARG A 299 10.18 7.17 -13.43
CA ARG A 299 10.11 6.91 -14.87
C ARG A 299 11.52 6.72 -15.45
N PRO A 300 11.85 5.53 -15.98
CA PRO A 300 13.16 5.29 -16.56
C PRO A 300 13.32 6.00 -17.92
N ASN A 301 14.56 6.24 -18.32
CA ASN A 301 14.85 6.86 -19.63
C ASN A 301 14.40 6.02 -20.84
N SER A 302 14.22 4.71 -20.67
CA SER A 302 13.65 3.80 -21.67
C SER A 302 12.17 4.02 -21.91
N SER A 303 11.46 4.62 -20.94
CA SER A 303 10.00 4.81 -21.03
C SER A 303 9.61 5.84 -22.07
N THR A 304 8.57 5.51 -22.81
CA THR A 304 7.88 6.41 -23.75
C THR A 304 6.58 6.99 -23.18
N LEU A 305 6.23 6.60 -21.94
CA LEU A 305 5.13 7.21 -21.21
C LEU A 305 5.38 8.71 -20.96
N PRO A 306 4.32 9.53 -20.77
CA PRO A 306 4.46 10.95 -20.48
C PRO A 306 5.40 11.26 -19.32
N GLY A 307 6.08 12.42 -19.40
CA GLY A 307 7.04 12.89 -18.40
C GLY A 307 8.49 12.92 -18.88
N GLY A 308 9.38 13.32 -18.01
CA GLY A 308 10.82 13.49 -18.26
C GLY A 308 11.70 12.67 -17.31
N ASN A 309 12.98 13.06 -17.20
CA ASN A 309 13.96 12.36 -16.35
C ASN A 309 13.75 12.60 -14.83
N ARG A 310 12.85 13.53 -14.48
CA ARG A 310 12.51 13.88 -13.10
C ARG A 310 11.02 13.65 -12.82
N THR A 311 10.49 12.60 -13.42
CA THR A 311 9.10 12.18 -13.26
C THR A 311 9.02 10.91 -12.44
N VAL A 312 8.11 10.90 -11.45
CA VAL A 312 7.65 9.68 -10.77
C VAL A 312 6.19 9.42 -11.10
N TYR A 313 5.81 8.16 -11.10
CA TYR A 313 4.41 7.75 -11.08
C TYR A 313 4.05 7.25 -9.69
N VAL A 314 2.85 7.59 -9.24
CA VAL A 314 2.38 7.29 -7.88
C VAL A 314 0.95 6.77 -7.94
N THR A 315 0.69 5.71 -7.18
CA THR A 315 -0.66 5.18 -6.99
C THR A 315 -1.36 5.89 -5.84
N VAL A 316 -2.63 6.21 -6.05
CA VAL A 316 -3.51 6.87 -5.08
C VAL A 316 -4.68 5.92 -4.83
N PHE A 317 -4.64 5.22 -3.69
CA PHE A 317 -5.50 4.08 -3.40
C PHE A 317 -6.98 4.44 -3.28
N GLY A 318 -7.25 5.57 -2.66
CA GLY A 318 -8.60 6.06 -2.37
C GLY A 318 -8.94 6.08 -0.88
N SER A 319 -9.86 6.98 -0.54
CA SER A 319 -10.25 7.22 0.84
C SER A 319 -11.26 6.19 1.35
N TRP A 320 -11.10 5.81 2.61
CA TRP A 320 -12.08 5.01 3.34
C TRP A 320 -12.78 5.81 4.45
N ASN A 321 -12.18 6.90 4.92
CA ASN A 321 -12.58 7.71 6.08
C ASN A 321 -13.07 9.13 5.72
N ALA A 322 -13.00 9.56 4.46
CA ALA A 322 -13.52 10.85 4.01
C ALA A 322 -15.04 10.80 3.71
N LEU A 323 -15.78 11.88 3.97
CA LEU A 323 -17.19 12.01 3.62
C LEU A 323 -17.38 12.08 2.10
N ILE A 324 -16.47 12.82 1.42
CA ILE A 324 -16.40 12.87 -0.03
C ILE A 324 -15.27 11.97 -0.46
N PRO A 325 -15.53 10.84 -1.17
CA PRO A 325 -14.49 9.96 -1.67
C PRO A 325 -13.46 10.73 -2.51
N THR A 326 -12.20 10.44 -2.28
CA THR A 326 -11.06 11.02 -3.01
C THR A 326 -10.03 9.94 -3.33
N GLY A 327 -9.10 10.23 -4.24
CA GLY A 327 -8.11 9.27 -4.69
C GLY A 327 -8.62 8.33 -5.79
N GLU A 328 -8.26 7.04 -5.74
CA GLU A 328 -8.55 6.05 -6.79
C GLU A 328 -7.97 6.45 -8.15
N GLN A 329 -6.68 6.81 -8.15
CA GLN A 329 -6.01 7.39 -9.31
C GLN A 329 -4.61 6.81 -9.51
N LEU A 330 -4.13 6.87 -10.74
CA LEU A 330 -2.70 6.90 -11.04
C LEU A 330 -2.32 8.33 -11.41
N ILE A 331 -1.33 8.86 -10.73
CA ILE A 331 -0.80 10.21 -10.99
C ILE A 331 0.66 10.15 -11.41
N ARG A 332 1.10 11.15 -12.15
CA ARG A 332 2.53 11.42 -12.33
C ARG A 332 2.88 12.76 -11.69
N ILE A 333 4.11 12.85 -11.25
CA ILE A 333 4.66 14.04 -10.59
C ILE A 333 5.96 14.39 -11.28
N ASP A 334 6.00 15.57 -11.85
CA ASP A 334 7.18 16.15 -12.47
C ASP A 334 7.88 17.07 -11.46
N LEU A 335 9.13 16.76 -11.08
CA LEU A 335 9.93 17.58 -10.18
C LEU A 335 10.66 18.66 -10.96
N VAL A 336 10.52 19.90 -10.50
CA VAL A 336 11.15 21.09 -11.07
C VAL A 336 12.04 21.73 -10.02
N GLU A 337 13.28 22.07 -10.38
CA GLU A 337 14.16 22.80 -9.48
C GLU A 337 13.55 24.14 -9.05
N ASP A 338 13.54 24.38 -7.74
CA ASP A 338 13.08 25.64 -7.16
C ASP A 338 13.95 26.03 -5.96
N SER A 339 14.81 27.00 -6.16
CA SER A 339 15.70 27.52 -5.11
C SER A 339 14.97 28.19 -3.93
N ASN A 340 13.68 28.45 -4.04
CA ASN A 340 12.86 29.00 -2.96
C ASN A 340 12.20 27.89 -2.11
N SER A 341 12.18 26.65 -2.60
CA SER A 341 11.71 25.50 -1.83
C SER A 341 12.76 25.08 -0.80
N PRO A 342 12.35 24.73 0.43
CA PRO A 342 13.27 24.27 1.47
C PRO A 342 14.15 23.08 1.04
N GLN A 343 13.64 22.22 0.16
CA GLN A 343 14.34 21.05 -0.35
C GLN A 343 14.88 21.22 -1.79
N GLY A 344 14.76 22.43 -2.36
CA GLY A 344 15.26 22.73 -3.69
C GLY A 344 14.35 22.27 -4.85
N TRP A 345 13.18 21.74 -4.55
CA TRP A 345 12.24 21.18 -5.53
C TRP A 345 10.81 21.69 -5.31
N ARG A 346 10.06 21.84 -6.39
CA ARG A 346 8.60 21.92 -6.43
C ARG A 346 8.06 20.80 -7.33
N SER A 347 6.80 20.47 -7.19
CA SER A 347 6.13 19.43 -7.94
C SER A 347 5.05 19.98 -8.87
N GLU A 348 4.86 19.32 -10.02
CA GLU A 348 3.71 19.47 -10.91
C GLU A 348 3.01 18.13 -11.01
N VAL A 349 1.76 18.06 -10.54
CA VAL A 349 0.98 16.82 -10.46
C VAL A 349 0.00 16.74 -11.63
N THR A 350 -0.03 15.60 -12.30
CA THR A 350 -0.97 15.29 -13.38
C THR A 350 -1.68 13.99 -13.11
N VAL A 351 -3.00 13.95 -13.19
CA VAL A 351 -3.77 12.70 -13.13
C VAL A 351 -3.67 12.01 -14.47
N VAL A 352 -3.23 10.75 -14.45
CA VAL A 352 -3.04 9.91 -15.64
C VAL A 352 -4.25 8.98 -15.86
N ILE A 353 -4.74 8.39 -14.76
CA ILE A 353 -5.92 7.53 -14.78
C ILE A 353 -6.82 7.92 -13.61
N GLU A 354 -8.12 8.07 -13.87
CA GLU A 354 -9.17 8.24 -12.86
C GLU A 354 -10.02 6.97 -12.72
N ASP A 355 -10.78 6.92 -11.62
CA ASP A 355 -11.66 5.80 -11.26
C ASP A 355 -10.93 4.46 -11.32
N LEU A 356 -9.80 4.39 -10.61
CA LEU A 356 -8.91 3.25 -10.49
C LEU A 356 -8.85 2.78 -9.02
N PRO A 357 -9.91 2.16 -8.50
CA PRO A 357 -10.04 1.84 -7.08
C PRO A 357 -8.97 0.85 -6.62
N THR A 358 -8.53 1.03 -5.38
CA THR A 358 -7.61 0.14 -4.65
C THR A 358 -6.27 -0.12 -5.36
N VAL A 359 -5.83 0.79 -6.25
CA VAL A 359 -4.51 0.70 -6.86
C VAL A 359 -3.43 0.88 -5.78
N LEU A 360 -2.46 -0.06 -5.72
CA LEU A 360 -1.54 -0.08 -4.57
C LEU A 360 -0.07 -0.15 -5.00
N PRO A 361 0.56 -1.31 -5.33
CA PRO A 361 1.95 -1.32 -5.75
C PRO A 361 2.09 -0.95 -7.22
N LEU A 362 3.21 -0.32 -7.56
CA LEU A 362 3.62 -0.12 -8.94
C LEU A 362 5.13 -0.30 -9.11
N ARG A 363 5.57 -0.67 -10.32
CA ARG A 363 6.98 -0.67 -10.74
C ARG A 363 7.09 -0.51 -12.25
N PHE A 364 8.07 0.27 -12.68
CA PHE A 364 8.47 0.30 -14.07
C PHE A 364 9.25 -0.96 -14.45
N HIS A 365 8.93 -1.50 -15.59
CA HIS A 365 9.76 -2.52 -16.23
C HIS A 365 10.98 -1.85 -16.89
N PRO A 366 12.14 -2.54 -17.03
CA PRO A 366 13.32 -1.98 -17.68
C PRO A 366 13.12 -1.48 -19.12
N ASP A 367 12.12 -1.99 -19.87
CA ASP A 367 11.77 -1.49 -21.21
C ASP A 367 11.00 -0.16 -21.19
N GLY A 368 10.44 0.24 -20.05
CA GLY A 368 9.78 1.51 -19.83
C GLY A 368 8.27 1.47 -19.67
N ASP A 369 7.64 0.31 -19.78
CA ASP A 369 6.22 0.13 -19.45
C ASP A 369 6.02 0.14 -17.93
N LEU A 370 4.87 0.66 -17.48
CA LEU A 370 4.53 0.71 -16.06
C LEU A 370 3.55 -0.40 -15.70
N TYR A 371 3.89 -1.16 -14.66
CA TYR A 371 3.04 -2.22 -14.11
C TYR A 371 2.56 -1.86 -12.72
N PHE A 372 1.28 -2.11 -12.42
CA PHE A 372 0.68 -1.84 -11.12
C PHE A 372 -0.51 -2.76 -10.86
N CYS A 373 -0.85 -2.94 -9.59
CA CYS A 373 -1.94 -3.83 -9.20
C CYS A 373 -3.10 -3.07 -8.56
N GLN A 374 -4.32 -3.55 -8.81
CA GLN A 374 -5.47 -3.25 -7.97
C GLN A 374 -5.57 -4.32 -6.88
N TYR A 375 -5.36 -3.89 -5.64
CA TYR A 375 -5.33 -4.74 -4.46
C TYR A 375 -6.61 -5.53 -4.24
N GLY A 376 -7.78 -4.88 -4.43
CA GLY A 376 -9.09 -5.52 -4.21
C GLY A 376 -9.47 -6.52 -5.30
N GLN A 377 -8.94 -6.37 -6.53
CA GLN A 377 -9.23 -7.23 -7.68
C GLN A 377 -8.20 -8.34 -7.86
N GLY A 378 -7.02 -8.20 -7.26
CA GLY A 378 -5.95 -9.17 -7.40
C GLY A 378 -5.44 -9.31 -8.84
N ASN A 379 -5.40 -8.21 -9.58
CA ASN A 379 -4.96 -8.17 -10.98
C ASN A 379 -3.69 -7.32 -11.15
N LEU A 380 -2.99 -7.57 -12.25
CA LEU A 380 -1.86 -6.77 -12.72
C LEU A 380 -2.24 -6.04 -14.00
N LEU A 381 -2.04 -4.74 -13.99
CA LEU A 381 -2.29 -3.85 -15.11
C LEU A 381 -0.97 -3.35 -15.69
N ARG A 382 -0.92 -3.18 -17.01
CA ARG A 382 0.20 -2.59 -17.75
C ARG A 382 -0.24 -1.31 -18.43
N LEU A 383 0.45 -0.21 -18.15
CA LEU A 383 0.36 1.06 -18.88
C LEU A 383 1.54 1.16 -19.83
N SER A 384 1.26 1.36 -21.12
CA SER A 384 2.27 1.51 -22.16
C SER A 384 1.85 2.57 -23.18
N SER A 385 2.77 3.02 -24.04
CA SER A 385 2.44 3.90 -25.17
C SER A 385 1.67 3.14 -26.26
N THR A 386 0.81 3.88 -27.00
CA THR A 386 0.04 3.35 -28.15
C THR A 386 0.87 3.20 -29.41
#